data_b88288ee7e4fe988790e4eb6925d8701
#
_entry.id   b88288ee7e4fe988790e4eb6925d8701
#
_cell.length_a   1.000
_cell.length_b   1.000
_cell.length_c   1.000
_cell.angle_alpha   90.00
_cell.angle_beta   90.00
_cell.angle_gamma   90.00
#
_symmetry.space_group_name_H-M   'P 1'
#
loop_
_entity.id
_entity.type
_entity.pdbx_description
1 polymer ?
#
loop_
_entity_poly.entity_id
_entity_poly.type
_entity_poly.pdbx_seq_one_letter_code
_entity_poly.pdbx_strand_id
1 'polypeptide(L)'
;MAEPKPLAEGFSADGYIIDQDCFSSVRYRSMPASINGCGWIAAFDLLHFLSGEKDWDSVRRALDEGHRIRMPGPTMLPVMRSYLLSQIPELQEVRGREAALAEASRSRAGIFRYREEKTPHFVFYCRRENGFRFMNVADGLEDAVMPMEKFGEEHLKGGLVVLFFVV
;
A
#
# COMPACT_ATOMS: atom_id res chain seq x y z
N MET A 1 -18.45 18.31 -12.55
CA MET A 1 -17.33 17.72 -11.80
C MET A 1 -17.84 17.22 -10.47
N ALA A 2 -17.44 16.02 -10.08
CA ALA A 2 -17.76 15.51 -8.75
C ALA A 2 -17.02 16.33 -7.69
N GLU A 3 -17.66 16.59 -6.55
CA GLU A 3 -16.99 17.22 -5.42
C GLU A 3 -15.88 16.30 -4.88
N PRO A 4 -14.75 16.85 -4.39
CA PRO A 4 -13.72 16.04 -3.76
C PRO A 4 -14.28 15.30 -2.54
N LYS A 5 -13.93 14.02 -2.40
CA LYS A 5 -14.30 13.26 -1.21
C LYS A 5 -13.61 13.85 0.02
N PRO A 6 -14.30 13.96 1.17
CA PRO A 6 -13.69 14.42 2.41
C PRO A 6 -12.56 13.51 2.86
N LEU A 7 -11.49 14.10 3.39
CA LEU A 7 -10.31 13.37 3.87
C LEU A 7 -10.69 12.31 4.92
N ALA A 8 -11.59 12.64 5.84
CA ALA A 8 -12.03 11.73 6.89
C ALA A 8 -12.64 10.43 6.37
N GLU A 9 -13.27 10.46 5.19
CA GLU A 9 -13.87 9.27 4.57
C GLU A 9 -12.82 8.29 4.01
N GLY A 10 -11.58 8.72 3.88
CA GLY A 10 -10.47 7.88 3.46
C GLY A 10 -9.97 6.92 4.53
N PHE A 11 -10.44 7.05 5.77
CA PHE A 11 -10.01 6.22 6.89
C PHE A 11 -11.09 5.23 7.32
N SER A 12 -10.66 4.01 7.67
CA SER A 12 -11.51 3.06 8.38
C SER A 12 -11.72 3.47 9.84
N ALA A 13 -12.70 2.86 10.51
CA ALA A 13 -12.98 3.14 11.94
C ALA A 13 -11.76 2.81 12.83
N ASP A 14 -10.93 1.85 12.43
CA ASP A 14 -9.72 1.45 13.17
C ASP A 14 -8.43 2.14 12.67
N GLY A 15 -8.58 3.19 11.86
CA GLY A 15 -7.49 4.14 11.55
C GLY A 15 -6.64 3.83 10.33
N TYR A 16 -6.97 2.81 9.54
CA TYR A 16 -6.27 2.54 8.28
C TYR A 16 -6.75 3.47 7.17
N ILE A 17 -5.88 3.77 6.23
CA ILE A 17 -6.28 4.49 5.01
C ILE A 17 -6.78 3.45 4.00
N ILE A 18 -8.04 3.58 3.62
CA ILE A 18 -8.74 2.62 2.74
C ILE A 18 -9.09 3.20 1.37
N ASP A 19 -9.06 4.52 1.20
CA ASP A 19 -9.44 5.17 -0.07
C ASP A 19 -8.55 6.37 -0.38
N GLN A 20 -7.60 6.19 -1.31
CA GLN A 20 -6.70 7.26 -1.71
C GLN A 20 -7.40 8.41 -2.45
N ASP A 21 -8.58 8.20 -3.02
CA ASP A 21 -9.32 9.24 -3.70
C ASP A 21 -9.70 10.40 -2.77
N CYS A 22 -9.74 10.14 -1.46
CA CYS A 22 -9.98 11.18 -0.45
C CYS A 22 -8.79 12.12 -0.22
N PHE A 23 -7.63 11.83 -0.82
CA PHE A 23 -6.38 12.58 -0.64
C PHE A 23 -6.03 13.49 -1.81
N SER A 24 -7.03 14.00 -2.53
CA SER A 24 -6.82 14.90 -3.69
C SER A 24 -6.18 16.24 -3.30
N SER A 25 -6.40 16.71 -2.07
CA SER A 25 -5.79 17.94 -1.56
C SER A 25 -4.36 17.76 -1.01
N VAL A 26 -3.91 16.52 -0.87
CA VAL A 26 -2.58 16.18 -0.36
C VAL A 26 -1.62 16.01 -1.53
N ARG A 27 -0.45 16.64 -1.45
CA ARG A 27 0.57 16.57 -2.51
C ARG A 27 1.59 15.49 -2.21
N TYR A 28 1.95 14.75 -3.24
CA TYR A 28 3.00 13.74 -3.19
C TYR A 28 3.71 13.66 -4.53
N ARG A 29 5.03 13.83 -4.54
CA ARG A 29 5.84 13.87 -5.75
C ARG A 29 5.27 14.82 -6.81
N SER A 30 4.87 16.02 -6.37
CA SER A 30 4.30 17.08 -7.21
C SER A 30 2.95 16.76 -7.87
N MET A 31 2.24 15.74 -7.36
CA MET A 31 0.91 15.34 -7.85
C MET A 31 -0.08 15.25 -6.69
N PRO A 32 -1.39 15.30 -6.97
CA PRO A 32 -2.38 14.92 -5.96
C PRO A 32 -2.19 13.45 -5.53
N ALA A 33 -2.20 13.20 -4.23
CA ALA A 33 -2.00 11.86 -3.70
C ALA A 33 -3.13 10.88 -4.09
N SER A 34 -4.29 11.40 -4.48
CA SER A 34 -5.36 10.58 -5.07
C SER A 34 -4.93 9.85 -6.34
N ILE A 35 -3.90 10.34 -7.04
CA ILE A 35 -3.38 9.73 -8.26
C ILE A 35 -2.23 8.77 -7.98
N ASN A 36 -1.27 9.17 -7.12
CA ASN A 36 -0.01 8.44 -6.95
C ASN A 36 0.30 8.04 -5.51
N GLY A 37 -0.64 8.17 -4.59
CA GLY A 37 -0.41 8.01 -3.15
C GLY A 37 -0.41 6.57 -2.64
N CYS A 38 -0.71 5.56 -3.45
CA CYS A 38 -0.86 4.19 -2.98
C CYS A 38 0.38 3.67 -2.23
N GLY A 39 1.57 4.08 -2.61
CA GLY A 39 2.81 3.62 -1.96
C GLY A 39 2.93 4.10 -0.51
N TRP A 40 2.84 5.41 -0.26
CA TRP A 40 2.95 5.91 1.11
C TRP A 40 1.74 5.49 1.96
N ILE A 41 0.56 5.32 1.35
CA ILE A 41 -0.63 4.82 2.03
C ILE A 41 -0.39 3.39 2.53
N ALA A 42 0.10 2.51 1.67
CA ALA A 42 0.41 1.13 2.05
C ALA A 42 1.50 1.07 3.14
N ALA A 43 2.52 1.91 3.04
CA ALA A 43 3.56 2.02 4.08
C ALA A 43 2.98 2.49 5.42
N PHE A 44 2.13 3.51 5.40
CA PHE A 44 1.44 3.96 6.61
C PHE A 44 0.60 2.84 7.22
N ASP A 45 -0.20 2.15 6.43
CA ASP A 45 -1.08 1.08 6.91
C ASP A 45 -0.27 -0.07 7.56
N LEU A 46 0.86 -0.45 6.97
CA LEU A 46 1.74 -1.45 7.58
C LEU A 46 2.32 -0.98 8.92
N LEU A 47 2.79 0.26 9.00
CA LEU A 47 3.31 0.81 10.26
C LEU A 47 2.21 0.97 11.30
N HIS A 48 1.01 1.36 10.89
CA HIS A 48 -0.16 1.43 11.76
C HIS A 48 -0.52 0.05 12.33
N PHE A 49 -0.48 -0.98 11.51
CA PHE A 49 -0.68 -2.36 11.95
C PHE A 49 0.34 -2.81 13.01
N LEU A 50 1.61 -2.43 12.82
CA LEU A 50 2.71 -2.89 13.69
C LEU A 50 2.78 -2.14 15.01
N SER A 51 2.60 -0.82 15.03
CA SER A 51 2.76 -0.01 16.24
C SER A 51 1.69 1.05 16.45
N GLY A 52 1.12 1.59 15.38
CA GLY A 52 0.15 2.69 15.45
C GLY A 52 0.75 4.04 15.88
N GLU A 53 2.08 4.16 15.95
CA GLU A 53 2.77 5.36 16.47
C GLU A 53 3.01 6.43 15.42
N LYS A 54 3.02 6.08 14.15
CA LYS A 54 3.29 7.03 13.06
C LYS A 54 2.02 7.70 12.58
N ASP A 55 2.09 9.00 12.35
CA ASP A 55 1.03 9.69 11.63
C ASP A 55 1.25 9.58 10.12
N TRP A 56 0.17 9.63 9.36
CA TRP A 56 0.23 9.42 7.91
C TRP A 56 1.02 10.52 7.18
N ASP A 57 0.97 11.76 7.66
CA ASP A 57 1.68 12.86 7.02
C ASP A 57 3.19 12.75 7.16
N SER A 58 3.67 12.26 8.30
CA SER A 58 5.10 11.96 8.50
C SER A 58 5.59 10.89 7.54
N VAL A 59 4.81 9.83 7.34
CA VAL A 59 5.14 8.75 6.39
C VAL A 59 5.17 9.28 4.96
N ARG A 60 4.16 10.04 4.57
CA ARG A 60 4.08 10.67 3.26
C ARG A 60 5.30 11.55 2.98
N ARG A 61 5.64 12.44 3.92
CA ARG A 61 6.79 13.35 3.77
C ARG A 61 8.11 12.59 3.67
N ALA A 62 8.32 11.58 4.49
CA ALA A 62 9.54 10.80 4.46
C ALA A 62 9.76 10.11 3.12
N LEU A 63 8.71 9.52 2.55
CA LEU A 63 8.78 8.89 1.24
C LEU A 63 8.93 9.91 0.11
N ASP A 64 8.23 11.04 0.19
CA ASP A 64 8.36 12.12 -0.78
C ASP A 64 9.82 12.63 -0.83
N GLU A 65 10.41 12.92 0.31
CA GLU A 65 11.79 13.37 0.43
C GLU A 65 12.82 12.32 0.01
N GLY A 66 12.49 11.03 0.14
CA GLY A 66 13.32 9.92 -0.32
C GLY A 66 13.51 9.88 -1.84
N HIS A 67 12.62 10.51 -2.59
CA HIS A 67 12.72 10.63 -4.04
C HIS A 67 13.63 11.81 -4.40
N ARG A 68 14.88 11.52 -4.75
CA ARG A 68 15.88 12.55 -5.10
C ARG A 68 15.58 13.26 -6.40
N ILE A 69 14.91 12.57 -7.33
CA ILE A 69 14.47 13.15 -8.60
C ILE A 69 13.04 13.64 -8.41
N ARG A 70 12.87 14.96 -8.47
CA ARG A 70 11.55 15.61 -8.30
C ARG A 70 10.74 15.54 -9.60
N MET A 71 10.39 14.33 -10.00
CA MET A 71 9.48 14.11 -11.12
C MET A 71 8.17 13.52 -10.62
N PRO A 72 7.03 13.90 -11.20
CA PRO A 72 5.76 13.25 -10.91
C PRO A 72 5.82 11.75 -11.17
N GLY A 73 5.19 10.96 -10.34
CA GLY A 73 5.13 9.53 -10.55
C GLY A 73 4.77 8.74 -9.29
N PRO A 74 4.67 7.42 -9.41
CA PRO A 74 4.41 6.55 -8.28
C PRO A 74 5.61 6.47 -7.33
N THR A 75 5.39 5.91 -6.16
CA THR A 75 6.50 5.56 -5.25
C THR A 75 7.44 4.58 -5.95
N MET A 76 8.72 4.91 -6.00
CA MET A 76 9.72 4.03 -6.58
C MET A 76 10.09 2.90 -5.61
N LEU A 77 10.25 1.70 -6.15
CA LEU A 77 10.52 0.50 -5.37
C LEU A 77 11.77 0.62 -4.47
N PRO A 78 12.91 1.15 -4.93
CA PRO A 78 14.07 1.34 -4.06
C PRO A 78 13.83 2.30 -2.90
N VAL A 79 13.03 3.34 -3.11
CA VAL A 79 12.66 4.30 -2.06
C VAL A 79 11.77 3.63 -1.02
N MET A 80 10.77 2.87 -1.45
CA MET A 80 9.90 2.09 -0.58
C MET A 80 10.71 1.11 0.27
N ARG A 81 11.57 0.33 -0.37
CA ARG A 81 12.42 -0.66 0.31
C ARG A 81 13.28 -0.02 1.39
N SER A 82 13.99 1.04 1.03
CA SER A 82 14.88 1.75 1.93
C SER A 82 14.14 2.31 3.15
N TYR A 83 12.99 2.93 2.90
CA TYR A 83 12.16 3.49 3.97
C TYR A 83 11.63 2.39 4.90
N LEU A 84 11.02 1.35 4.34
CA LEU A 84 10.45 0.26 5.14
C LEU A 84 11.51 -0.45 5.99
N LEU A 85 12.68 -0.74 5.43
CA LEU A 85 13.78 -1.36 6.18
C LEU A 85 14.29 -0.47 7.31
N SER A 86 14.27 0.84 7.14
CA SER A 86 14.65 1.78 8.21
C SER A 86 13.66 1.77 9.38
N GLN A 87 12.39 1.45 9.11
CA GLN A 87 11.32 1.41 10.12
C GLN A 87 11.10 0.00 10.68
N ILE A 88 11.32 -1.02 9.88
CA ILE A 88 11.02 -2.43 10.20
C ILE A 88 12.25 -3.27 9.84
N PRO A 89 13.24 -3.39 10.76
CA PRO A 89 14.47 -4.12 10.45
C PRO A 89 14.26 -5.59 10.08
N GLU A 90 13.21 -6.22 10.60
CA GLU A 90 12.86 -7.62 10.33
C GLU A 90 12.05 -7.83 9.05
N LEU A 91 11.78 -6.78 8.29
CA LEU A 91 11.02 -6.87 7.04
C LEU A 91 11.70 -7.82 6.06
N GLN A 92 10.90 -8.66 5.42
CA GLN A 92 11.33 -9.57 4.37
C GLN A 92 10.78 -9.12 3.01
N GLU A 93 11.49 -9.48 1.94
CA GLU A 93 11.09 -9.17 0.57
C GLU A 93 11.18 -10.43 -0.27
N VAL A 94 10.20 -10.65 -1.13
CA VAL A 94 10.21 -11.72 -2.13
C VAL A 94 9.65 -11.20 -3.43
N ARG A 95 10.12 -11.76 -4.54
CA ARG A 95 9.71 -11.39 -5.89
C ARG A 95 9.10 -12.58 -6.62
N GLY A 96 8.17 -12.29 -7.49
CA GLY A 96 7.45 -13.29 -8.27
C GLY A 96 6.10 -13.62 -7.68
N ARG A 97 5.12 -13.84 -8.53
CA ARG A 97 3.72 -14.03 -8.15
C ARG A 97 3.53 -15.21 -7.20
N GLU A 98 4.03 -16.38 -7.56
CA GLU A 98 3.80 -17.60 -6.77
C GLU A 98 4.51 -17.56 -5.43
N ALA A 99 5.76 -17.11 -5.41
CA ALA A 99 6.52 -16.93 -4.19
C ALA A 99 5.88 -15.89 -3.27
N ALA A 100 5.41 -14.77 -3.84
CA ALA A 100 4.73 -13.73 -3.08
C ALA A 100 3.42 -14.24 -2.45
N LEU A 101 2.59 -14.96 -3.19
CA LEU A 101 1.36 -15.54 -2.65
C LEU A 101 1.64 -16.57 -1.55
N ALA A 102 2.64 -17.41 -1.72
CA ALA A 102 3.02 -18.41 -0.71
C ALA A 102 3.47 -17.75 0.60
N GLU A 103 4.33 -16.74 0.52
CA GLU A 103 4.78 -16.01 1.71
C GLU A 103 3.67 -15.17 2.34
N ALA A 104 2.86 -14.50 1.52
CA ALA A 104 1.73 -13.72 2.03
C ALA A 104 0.75 -14.59 2.81
N SER A 105 0.47 -15.79 2.32
CA SER A 105 -0.45 -16.74 2.99
C SER A 105 0.04 -17.16 4.38
N ARG A 106 1.33 -17.06 4.66
CA ARG A 106 1.93 -17.42 5.95
C ARG A 106 2.25 -16.22 6.84
N SER A 107 2.25 -15.02 6.27
CA SER A 107 2.63 -13.79 6.97
C SER A 107 1.48 -13.21 7.80
N ARG A 108 1.83 -12.30 8.72
CA ARG A 108 0.83 -11.51 9.48
C ARG A 108 0.31 -10.33 8.69
N ALA A 109 1.18 -9.68 7.94
CA ALA A 109 0.87 -8.48 7.18
C ALA A 109 1.95 -8.21 6.14
N GLY A 110 1.62 -7.42 5.14
CA GLY A 110 2.58 -7.01 4.13
C GLY A 110 2.01 -6.02 3.13
N ILE A 111 2.84 -5.74 2.13
CA ILE A 111 2.51 -4.84 1.03
C ILE A 111 2.83 -5.55 -0.27
N PHE A 112 1.83 -5.71 -1.13
CA PHE A 112 2.04 -6.12 -2.51
C PHE A 112 2.35 -4.89 -3.38
N ARG A 113 3.36 -5.01 -4.23
CA ARG A 113 3.55 -4.13 -5.37
C ARG A 113 3.30 -4.95 -6.64
N TYR A 114 2.35 -4.52 -7.44
CA TYR A 114 1.96 -5.20 -8.68
C TYR A 114 1.51 -4.18 -9.71
N ARG A 115 1.19 -4.62 -10.92
CA ARG A 115 0.63 -3.74 -11.94
C ARG A 115 -0.88 -3.94 -12.03
N GLU A 116 -1.58 -2.83 -11.90
CA GLU A 116 -2.98 -2.71 -12.28
C GLU A 116 -3.00 -2.06 -13.65
N GLU A 117 -3.34 -2.81 -14.68
CA GLU A 117 -3.18 -2.40 -16.08
C GLU A 117 -1.73 -2.02 -16.41
N LYS A 118 -1.43 -0.74 -16.60
CA LYS A 118 -0.10 -0.22 -16.91
C LYS A 118 0.57 0.50 -15.74
N THR A 119 -0.14 0.68 -14.63
CA THR A 119 0.31 1.48 -13.50
C THR A 119 0.72 0.60 -12.33
N PRO A 120 1.90 0.84 -11.72
CA PRO A 120 2.25 0.14 -10.49
C PRO A 120 1.32 0.56 -9.36
N HIS A 121 0.89 -0.42 -8.57
CA HIS A 121 0.00 -0.21 -7.43
C HIS A 121 0.57 -0.91 -6.20
N PHE A 122 0.38 -0.29 -5.03
CA PHE A 122 0.77 -0.83 -3.74
C PHE A 122 -0.48 -1.05 -2.91
N VAL A 123 -0.61 -2.24 -2.33
CA VAL A 123 -1.75 -2.60 -1.48
C VAL A 123 -1.24 -3.23 -0.20
N PHE A 124 -1.67 -2.69 0.94
CA PHE A 124 -1.45 -3.29 2.24
C PHE A 124 -2.46 -4.39 2.51
N TYR A 125 -2.03 -5.47 3.16
CA TYR A 125 -2.92 -6.50 3.69
C TYR A 125 -2.50 -6.90 5.10
N CYS A 126 -3.47 -7.39 5.87
CA CYS A 126 -3.19 -8.04 7.14
C CYS A 126 -4.08 -9.27 7.34
N ARG A 127 -3.58 -10.23 8.12
CA ARG A 127 -4.30 -11.46 8.43
C ARG A 127 -5.48 -11.18 9.36
N ARG A 128 -6.60 -11.82 9.10
CA ARG A 128 -7.80 -11.85 9.95
C ARG A 128 -8.23 -13.30 10.17
N GLU A 129 -9.17 -13.53 11.10
CA GLU A 129 -9.67 -14.87 11.40
C GLU A 129 -10.23 -15.59 10.16
N ASN A 130 -10.94 -14.86 9.30
CA ASN A 130 -11.63 -15.39 8.13
C ASN A 130 -10.94 -15.09 6.80
N GLY A 131 -9.62 -14.86 6.80
CA GLY A 131 -8.89 -14.55 5.59
C GLY A 131 -7.92 -13.37 5.78
N PHE A 132 -7.82 -12.54 4.75
CA PHE A 132 -6.96 -11.37 4.75
C PHE A 132 -7.77 -10.12 4.43
N ARG A 133 -7.49 -9.05 5.13
CA ARG A 133 -8.06 -7.73 4.87
C ARG A 133 -7.10 -6.96 3.99
N PHE A 134 -7.61 -6.41 2.89
CA PHE A 134 -6.86 -5.61 1.92
C PHE A 134 -7.41 -4.18 1.94
N MET A 135 -6.53 -3.19 1.94
CA MET A 135 -6.90 -1.79 2.02
C MET A 135 -6.41 -1.03 0.79
N ASN A 136 -7.23 -0.10 0.32
CA ASN A 136 -6.95 0.76 -0.82
C ASN A 136 -6.71 -0.03 -2.10
N VAL A 137 -7.49 -1.08 -2.30
CA VAL A 137 -7.52 -1.83 -3.56
C VAL A 137 -8.32 -1.02 -4.57
N ALA A 138 -7.91 -1.02 -5.83
CA ALA A 138 -8.60 -0.30 -6.90
C ALA A 138 -10.02 -0.85 -7.16
N ASP A 139 -10.82 -0.10 -7.92
CA ASP A 139 -12.15 -0.48 -8.40
C ASP A 139 -13.22 -0.67 -7.30
N GLY A 140 -13.23 0.22 -6.31
CA GLY A 140 -14.26 0.23 -5.29
C GLY A 140 -14.09 -0.83 -4.19
N LEU A 141 -12.98 -1.53 -4.18
CA LEU A 141 -12.61 -2.48 -3.14
C LEU A 141 -11.65 -1.83 -2.15
N GLU A 142 -12.11 -0.74 -1.53
CA GLU A 142 -11.27 0.06 -0.63
C GLU A 142 -10.89 -0.69 0.64
N ASP A 143 -11.81 -1.50 1.17
CA ASP A 143 -11.60 -2.29 2.40
C ASP A 143 -12.29 -3.65 2.21
N ALA A 144 -11.53 -4.67 1.85
CA ALA A 144 -12.08 -5.97 1.50
C ALA A 144 -11.42 -7.10 2.30
N VAL A 145 -12.23 -8.07 2.74
CA VAL A 145 -11.74 -9.32 3.34
C VAL A 145 -11.98 -10.46 2.38
N MET A 146 -10.91 -11.20 2.06
CA MET A 146 -10.99 -12.33 1.14
C MET A 146 -9.84 -13.32 1.37
N PRO A 147 -9.93 -14.55 0.83
CA PRO A 147 -8.79 -15.45 0.80
C PRO A 147 -7.64 -14.88 -0.04
N MET A 148 -6.40 -15.21 0.30
CA MET A 148 -5.22 -14.73 -0.44
C MET A 148 -5.24 -15.19 -1.90
N GLU A 149 -5.69 -16.41 -2.16
CA GLU A 149 -5.79 -16.96 -3.51
C GLU A 149 -6.72 -16.13 -4.40
N LYS A 150 -7.84 -15.69 -3.84
CA LYS A 150 -8.81 -14.86 -4.58
C LYS A 150 -8.19 -13.51 -4.96
N PHE A 151 -7.48 -12.87 -4.05
CA PHE A 151 -6.75 -11.64 -4.36
C PHE A 151 -5.74 -11.86 -5.48
N GLY A 152 -4.98 -12.96 -5.41
CA GLY A 152 -4.01 -13.32 -6.45
C GLY A 152 -4.65 -13.52 -7.82
N GLU A 153 -5.79 -14.20 -7.88
CA GLU A 153 -6.51 -14.45 -9.14
C GLU A 153 -7.08 -13.16 -9.75
N GLU A 154 -7.59 -12.27 -8.92
CA GLU A 154 -8.26 -11.05 -9.38
C GLU A 154 -7.27 -9.92 -9.74
N HIS A 155 -6.15 -9.81 -9.02
CA HIS A 155 -5.26 -8.64 -9.10
C HIS A 155 -3.84 -8.95 -9.58
N LEU A 156 -3.27 -10.09 -9.26
CA LEU A 156 -1.90 -10.44 -9.62
C LEU A 156 -1.83 -11.16 -10.97
N LYS A 157 -2.31 -10.51 -12.04
CA LYS A 157 -2.52 -11.14 -13.34
C LYS A 157 -1.31 -11.12 -14.27
N GLY A 158 -0.25 -10.43 -13.92
CA GLY A 158 0.94 -10.36 -14.77
C GLY A 158 1.93 -9.29 -14.33
N GLY A 159 3.09 -9.31 -14.95
CA GLY A 159 4.17 -8.38 -14.63
C GLY A 159 4.91 -8.75 -13.35
N LEU A 160 5.75 -7.84 -12.90
CA LEU A 160 6.54 -8.03 -11.69
C LEU A 160 5.69 -7.87 -10.44
N VAL A 161 5.64 -8.89 -9.62
CA VAL A 161 5.05 -8.85 -8.27
C VAL A 161 6.18 -8.83 -7.25
N VAL A 162 6.13 -7.87 -6.34
CA VAL A 162 7.04 -7.77 -5.19
C VAL A 162 6.20 -7.76 -3.92
N LEU A 163 6.63 -8.51 -2.92
CA LEU A 163 5.99 -8.54 -1.61
C LEU A 163 7.00 -8.12 -0.55
N PHE A 164 6.64 -7.13 0.25
CA PHE A 164 7.27 -6.82 1.52
C PHE A 164 6.37 -7.37 2.62
N PHE A 165 6.92 -8.14 3.56
CA PHE A 165 6.07 -8.79 4.56
C PHE A 165 6.76 -8.97 5.91
N VAL A 166 5.94 -9.15 6.94
CA VAL A 166 6.37 -9.50 8.29
C VAL A 166 5.75 -10.84 8.69
N VAL A 167 6.56 -11.69 9.27
CA VAL A 167 6.15 -13.04 9.66
C VAL A 167 5.31 -13.05 10.94
#